data_75a4c10693cba121e8951d78663c34e7
#
_entry.id   75a4c10693cba121e8951d78663c34e7
#
_cell.length_a   1.000
_cell.length_b   1.000
_cell.length_c   1.000
_cell.angle_alpha   90.00
_cell.angle_beta   90.00
_cell.angle_gamma   90.00
#
_symmetry.space_group_name_H-M   'P 1'
#
loop_
_entity.id
_entity.type
_entity.pdbx_description
1 polymer ?
#
loop_
_entity_poly.entity_id
_entity_poly.type
_entity_poly.pdbx_seq_one_letter_code
_entity_poly.pdbx_strand_id
1 'polypeptide(L)'
;WMAEFTMDPQLSKMLICSAEYKCSAEALAIAAMLQIGASIFYRPKERALHADNARINFNRPGGDHMTLLNVWTQWAETNYSTQWCFENFIQVRSMKKARDIREQIEGLMERVEVEFISNPNEMSGICKSITAGFFYHTAKITKALDYRTVKHPQTVHMHPSSSLHGTQP
;
A
#
# COMPACT_ATOMS: atom_id res chain seq x y z
N TRP A 1 8.41 -7.73 20.11
CA TRP A 1 7.23 -7.24 19.38
C TRP A 1 7.19 -7.76 17.94
N MET A 2 8.24 -7.61 17.14
CA MET A 2 8.26 -8.13 15.75
C MET A 2 8.04 -9.64 15.65
N ALA A 3 8.43 -10.43 16.64
CA ALA A 3 8.25 -11.88 16.64
C ALA A 3 6.78 -12.33 16.86
N GLU A 4 5.94 -11.46 17.38
CA GLU A 4 4.52 -11.72 17.57
C GLU A 4 3.67 -11.47 16.31
N PHE A 5 4.21 -10.69 15.39
CA PHE A 5 3.57 -10.49 14.09
C PHE A 5 3.87 -11.69 13.18
N THR A 6 2.83 -12.41 12.77
CA THR A 6 2.92 -13.55 11.84
C THR A 6 3.02 -13.07 10.38
N MET A 7 3.77 -12.00 10.14
CA MET A 7 3.94 -11.40 8.83
C MET A 7 5.42 -11.10 8.54
N ASP A 8 5.69 -10.63 7.33
CA ASP A 8 7.01 -10.19 6.91
C ASP A 8 7.63 -9.20 7.91
N PRO A 9 8.89 -9.39 8.34
CA PRO A 9 9.57 -8.50 9.27
C PRO A 9 9.59 -7.02 8.84
N GLN A 10 9.63 -6.75 7.53
CA GLN A 10 9.60 -5.39 7.00
C GLN A 10 8.26 -4.71 7.26
N LEU A 11 7.16 -5.44 7.05
CA LEU A 11 5.81 -4.95 7.38
C LEU A 11 5.63 -4.78 8.88
N SER A 12 6.12 -5.71 9.69
CA SER A 12 6.07 -5.61 11.14
C SER A 12 6.80 -4.37 11.64
N LYS A 13 8.01 -4.10 11.12
CA LYS A 13 8.77 -2.89 11.46
C LYS A 13 8.06 -1.62 11.00
N MET A 14 7.48 -1.60 9.80
CA MET A 14 6.70 -0.47 9.32
C MET A 14 5.55 -0.14 10.28
N LEU A 15 4.81 -1.15 10.74
CA LEU A 15 3.69 -0.96 11.67
C LEU A 15 4.14 -0.43 13.04
N ILE A 16 5.20 -0.97 13.61
CA ILE A 16 5.74 -0.49 14.89
C ILE A 16 6.18 0.98 14.76
N CYS A 17 6.92 1.33 13.72
CA CYS A 17 7.37 2.71 13.50
C CYS A 17 6.21 3.67 13.19
N SER A 18 5.10 3.18 12.65
CA SER A 18 3.96 4.03 12.29
C SER A 18 3.28 4.70 13.50
N ALA A 19 3.38 4.10 14.67
CA ALA A 19 2.91 4.72 15.91
C ALA A 19 3.72 5.99 16.26
N GLU A 20 5.05 5.95 16.09
CA GLU A 20 5.92 7.11 16.32
C GLU A 20 5.59 8.27 15.36
N TYR A 21 5.21 7.93 14.12
CA TYR A 21 4.80 8.90 13.10
C TYR A 21 3.30 9.22 13.12
N LYS A 22 2.56 8.71 14.10
CA LYS A 22 1.13 8.97 14.33
C LYS A 22 0.22 8.66 13.13
N CYS A 23 0.52 7.57 12.41
CA CYS A 23 -0.20 7.12 11.21
C CYS A 23 -0.38 5.59 11.19
N SER A 24 -0.57 4.97 12.35
CA SER A 24 -0.67 3.51 12.46
C SER A 24 -1.92 2.93 11.77
N ALA A 25 -3.02 3.67 11.73
CA ALA A 25 -4.22 3.26 11.01
C ALA A 25 -3.98 3.17 9.50
N GLU A 26 -3.31 4.16 8.92
CA GLU A 26 -2.97 4.20 7.49
C GLU A 26 -1.94 3.12 7.14
N ALA A 27 -0.90 2.97 7.96
CA ALA A 27 0.11 1.92 7.79
C ALA A 27 -0.50 0.52 7.86
N LEU A 28 -1.46 0.30 8.76
CA LEU A 28 -2.19 -0.96 8.87
C LEU A 28 -2.99 -1.28 7.60
N ALA A 29 -3.70 -0.30 7.05
CA ALA A 29 -4.44 -0.47 5.80
C ALA A 29 -3.50 -0.81 4.63
N ILE A 30 -2.37 -0.12 4.51
CA ILE A 30 -1.34 -0.40 3.50
C ILE A 30 -0.78 -1.82 3.68
N ALA A 31 -0.44 -2.23 4.90
CA ALA A 31 0.09 -3.56 5.19
C ALA A 31 -0.91 -4.66 4.78
N ALA A 32 -2.18 -4.50 5.10
CA ALA A 32 -3.24 -5.43 4.73
C ALA A 32 -3.39 -5.54 3.19
N MET A 33 -3.36 -4.42 2.49
CA MET A 33 -3.44 -4.38 1.02
C MET A 33 -2.22 -5.04 0.36
N LEU A 34 -1.02 -4.86 0.91
CA LEU A 34 0.20 -5.50 0.41
C LEU A 34 0.20 -7.02 0.62
N GLN A 35 -0.39 -7.50 1.72
CA GLN A 35 -0.43 -8.93 2.04
C GLN A 35 -1.40 -9.75 1.18
N ILE A 36 -2.28 -9.13 0.43
CA ILE A 36 -3.19 -9.86 -0.47
C ILE A 36 -2.40 -10.69 -1.50
N GLY A 37 -1.23 -10.20 -1.93
CA GLY A 37 -0.32 -10.89 -2.86
C GLY A 37 -0.87 -11.06 -4.27
N ALA A 38 -2.03 -10.50 -4.58
CA ALA A 38 -2.67 -10.53 -5.90
C ALA A 38 -3.11 -9.12 -6.29
N SER A 39 -3.29 -8.87 -7.58
CA SER A 39 -3.85 -7.61 -8.04
C SER A 39 -5.25 -7.42 -7.48
N ILE A 40 -5.54 -6.24 -6.95
CA ILE A 40 -6.89 -5.84 -6.55
C ILE A 40 -7.71 -5.33 -7.73
N PHE A 41 -7.06 -4.98 -8.83
CA PHE A 41 -7.70 -4.52 -10.06
C PHE A 41 -7.93 -5.67 -11.03
N TYR A 42 -9.05 -5.65 -11.73
CA TYR A 42 -9.29 -6.54 -12.86
C TYR A 42 -9.57 -5.75 -14.14
N ARG A 43 -9.24 -6.36 -15.26
CA ARG A 43 -9.30 -5.72 -16.59
C ARG A 43 -10.04 -6.63 -17.56
N PRO A 44 -11.39 -6.55 -17.63
CA PRO A 44 -12.15 -7.33 -18.59
C PRO A 44 -11.85 -6.86 -20.02
N LYS A 45 -11.70 -7.81 -20.95
CA LYS A 45 -11.33 -7.51 -22.34
C LYS A 45 -12.30 -6.54 -23.02
N GLU A 46 -13.59 -6.72 -22.79
CA GLU A 46 -14.68 -5.92 -23.41
C GLU A 46 -14.77 -4.50 -22.85
N ARG A 47 -14.24 -4.25 -21.67
CA ARG A 47 -14.28 -2.96 -20.97
C ARG A 47 -12.89 -2.49 -20.53
N ALA A 48 -11.86 -2.89 -21.25
CA ALA A 48 -10.47 -2.61 -20.88
C ALA A 48 -10.19 -1.12 -20.68
N LEU A 49 -10.67 -0.26 -21.57
CA LEU A 49 -10.47 1.19 -21.47
C LEU A 49 -11.11 1.77 -20.19
N HIS A 50 -12.31 1.33 -19.85
CA HIS A 50 -12.99 1.78 -18.64
C HIS A 50 -12.24 1.32 -17.37
N ALA A 51 -11.74 0.09 -17.37
CA ALA A 51 -10.95 -0.45 -16.28
C ALA A 51 -9.62 0.31 -16.11
N ASP A 52 -8.94 0.61 -17.21
CA ASP A 52 -7.69 1.37 -17.19
C ASP A 52 -7.91 2.79 -16.65
N ASN A 53 -8.97 3.48 -17.09
CA ASN A 53 -9.34 4.80 -16.59
C ASN A 53 -9.69 4.78 -15.09
N ALA A 54 -10.47 3.79 -14.65
CA ALA A 54 -10.81 3.65 -13.24
C ALA A 54 -9.56 3.45 -12.38
N ARG A 55 -8.61 2.62 -12.84
CA ARG A 55 -7.34 2.40 -12.15
C ARG A 55 -6.51 3.67 -12.02
N ILE A 56 -6.39 4.43 -13.11
CA ILE A 56 -5.64 5.70 -13.12
C ILE A 56 -6.24 6.71 -12.13
N ASN A 57 -7.56 6.75 -11.99
CA ASN A 57 -8.24 7.65 -11.07
C ASN A 57 -7.88 7.41 -9.59
N PHE A 58 -7.41 6.21 -9.25
CA PHE A 58 -6.94 5.91 -7.90
C PHE A 58 -5.51 6.34 -7.63
N ASN A 59 -4.72 6.64 -8.67
CA ASN A 59 -3.33 7.04 -8.50
C ASN A 59 -3.21 8.27 -7.61
N ARG A 60 -2.26 8.24 -6.70
CA ARG A 60 -1.95 9.34 -5.77
C ARG A 60 -0.46 9.67 -5.83
N PRO A 61 -0.10 10.94 -5.60
CA PRO A 61 1.28 11.31 -5.34
C PRO A 61 1.85 10.47 -4.18
N GLY A 62 3.11 10.06 -4.30
CA GLY A 62 3.75 9.21 -3.30
C GLY A 62 3.83 7.73 -3.67
N GLY A 63 3.25 7.33 -4.80
CA GLY A 63 3.44 6.00 -5.39
C GLY A 63 2.39 4.97 -5.01
N ASP A 64 2.72 3.70 -5.24
CA ASP A 64 1.77 2.59 -5.16
C ASP A 64 1.16 2.39 -3.76
N HIS A 65 1.91 2.61 -2.70
CA HIS A 65 1.40 2.50 -1.33
C HIS A 65 0.28 3.52 -1.05
N MET A 66 0.46 4.75 -1.52
CA MET A 66 -0.55 5.80 -1.37
C MET A 66 -1.78 5.53 -2.24
N THR A 67 -1.59 4.95 -3.41
CA THR A 67 -2.67 4.49 -4.29
C THR A 67 -3.48 3.38 -3.63
N LEU A 68 -2.82 2.37 -3.03
CA LEU A 68 -3.49 1.31 -2.29
C LEU A 68 -4.28 1.84 -1.08
N LEU A 69 -3.70 2.77 -0.34
CA LEU A 69 -4.38 3.43 0.77
C LEU A 69 -5.62 4.18 0.29
N ASN A 70 -5.54 4.87 -0.84
CA ASN A 70 -6.67 5.58 -1.44
C ASN A 70 -7.82 4.62 -1.81
N VAL A 71 -7.51 3.50 -2.43
CA VAL A 71 -8.51 2.46 -2.74
C VAL A 71 -9.18 1.95 -1.47
N TRP A 72 -8.40 1.62 -0.45
CA TRP A 72 -8.92 1.16 0.83
C TRP A 72 -9.85 2.20 1.48
N THR A 73 -9.41 3.45 1.56
CA THR A 73 -10.16 4.54 2.20
C THR A 73 -11.50 4.77 1.51
N GLN A 74 -11.51 4.87 0.18
CA GLN A 74 -12.75 5.07 -0.58
C GLN A 74 -13.71 3.90 -0.41
N TRP A 75 -13.22 2.67 -0.41
CA TRP A 75 -14.06 1.49 -0.18
C TRP A 75 -14.66 1.48 1.24
N ALA A 76 -13.86 1.79 2.24
CA ALA A 76 -14.32 1.89 3.63
C ALA A 76 -15.39 2.99 3.81
N GLU A 77 -15.25 4.14 3.15
CA GLU A 77 -16.25 5.22 3.14
C GLU A 77 -17.59 4.81 2.56
N THR A 78 -17.62 3.84 1.66
CA THR A 78 -18.86 3.25 1.13
C THR A 78 -19.47 2.15 2.02
N ASN A 79 -18.97 2.00 3.23
CA ASN A 79 -19.31 0.88 4.12
C ASN A 79 -19.06 -0.48 3.48
N TYR A 80 -17.90 -0.62 2.83
CA TYR A 80 -17.41 -1.85 2.19
C TYR A 80 -18.33 -2.38 1.08
N SER A 81 -18.86 -1.49 0.26
CA SER A 81 -19.82 -1.79 -0.80
C SER A 81 -19.25 -2.72 -1.87
N THR A 82 -19.96 -3.80 -2.13
CA THR A 82 -19.68 -4.71 -3.26
C THR A 82 -19.94 -4.02 -4.59
N GLN A 83 -21.01 -3.22 -4.67
CA GLN A 83 -21.39 -2.49 -5.88
C GLN A 83 -20.31 -1.50 -6.28
N TRP A 84 -19.74 -0.77 -5.31
CA TRP A 84 -18.62 0.15 -5.54
C TRP A 84 -17.41 -0.57 -6.17
N CYS A 85 -17.08 -1.78 -5.72
CA CYS A 85 -16.00 -2.56 -6.30
C CYS A 85 -16.26 -2.89 -7.78
N PHE A 86 -17.48 -3.32 -8.14
CA PHE A 86 -17.83 -3.60 -9.53
C PHE A 86 -17.76 -2.36 -10.42
N GLU A 87 -18.23 -1.23 -9.95
CA GLU A 87 -18.21 0.04 -10.68
C GLU A 87 -16.79 0.54 -10.92
N ASN A 88 -15.85 0.24 -10.03
CA ASN A 88 -14.45 0.67 -10.08
C ASN A 88 -13.48 -0.39 -10.57
N PHE A 89 -13.95 -1.52 -11.08
CA PHE A 89 -13.10 -2.62 -11.58
C PHE A 89 -12.12 -3.15 -10.52
N ILE A 90 -12.61 -3.29 -9.29
CA ILE A 90 -11.87 -3.81 -8.15
C ILE A 90 -12.41 -5.19 -7.77
N GLN A 91 -11.51 -6.12 -7.49
CA GLN A 91 -11.87 -7.47 -7.09
C GLN A 91 -12.41 -7.49 -5.66
N VAL A 92 -13.72 -7.70 -5.52
CA VAL A 92 -14.42 -7.78 -4.22
C VAL A 92 -13.77 -8.79 -3.28
N ARG A 93 -13.41 -9.95 -3.82
CA ARG A 93 -12.80 -11.05 -3.04
C ARG A 93 -11.47 -10.62 -2.42
N SER A 94 -10.66 -9.89 -3.18
CA SER A 94 -9.38 -9.36 -2.70
C SER A 94 -9.59 -8.31 -1.61
N MET A 95 -10.55 -7.42 -1.79
CA MET A 95 -10.86 -6.38 -0.80
C MET A 95 -11.40 -6.97 0.51
N LYS A 96 -12.28 -7.97 0.44
CA LYS A 96 -12.76 -8.69 1.62
C LYS A 96 -11.62 -9.39 2.36
N LYS A 97 -10.72 -10.04 1.62
CA LYS A 97 -9.50 -10.63 2.21
C LYS A 97 -8.62 -9.58 2.88
N ALA A 98 -8.45 -8.40 2.26
CA ALA A 98 -7.69 -7.31 2.87
C ALA A 98 -8.32 -6.86 4.20
N ARG A 99 -9.65 -6.76 4.26
CA ARG A 99 -10.35 -6.43 5.49
C ARG A 99 -10.12 -7.45 6.59
N ASP A 100 -10.24 -8.73 6.27
CA ASP A 100 -10.00 -9.80 7.24
C ASP A 100 -8.55 -9.79 7.75
N ILE A 101 -7.58 -9.57 6.87
CA ILE A 101 -6.16 -9.42 7.24
C ILE A 101 -5.97 -8.19 8.13
N ARG A 102 -6.59 -7.06 7.81
CA ARG A 102 -6.50 -5.83 8.60
C ARG A 102 -7.01 -6.05 10.01
N GLU A 103 -8.16 -6.68 10.18
CA GLU A 103 -8.74 -7.00 11.50
C GLU A 103 -7.80 -7.91 12.32
N GLN A 104 -7.19 -8.91 11.68
CA GLN A 104 -6.22 -9.78 12.34
C GLN A 104 -4.98 -9.02 12.81
N ILE A 105 -4.42 -8.15 11.96
CA ILE A 105 -3.23 -7.36 12.31
C ILE A 105 -3.57 -6.34 13.40
N GLU A 106 -4.74 -5.71 13.34
CA GLU A 106 -5.21 -4.76 14.37
C GLU A 106 -5.25 -5.43 15.75
N GLY A 107 -5.78 -6.64 15.85
CA GLY A 107 -5.76 -7.42 17.09
C GLY A 107 -4.35 -7.79 17.57
N LEU A 108 -3.38 -7.95 16.64
CA LEU A 108 -1.98 -8.12 17.00
C LEU A 108 -1.34 -6.82 17.50
N MET A 109 -1.64 -5.69 16.86
CA MET A 109 -1.16 -4.37 17.29
C MET A 109 -1.63 -4.03 18.71
N GLU A 110 -2.89 -4.33 19.04
CA GLU A 110 -3.42 -4.18 20.40
C GLU A 110 -2.64 -5.00 21.42
N ARG A 111 -2.28 -6.24 21.12
CA ARG A 111 -1.49 -7.12 22.02
C ARG A 111 -0.08 -6.61 22.29
N VAL A 112 0.53 -5.95 21.30
CA VAL A 112 1.88 -5.37 21.44
C VAL A 112 1.86 -3.90 21.82
N GLU A 113 0.68 -3.40 22.23
CA GLU A 113 0.47 -2.04 22.71
C GLU A 113 0.90 -0.96 21.71
N VAL A 114 0.76 -1.22 20.42
CA VAL A 114 0.96 -0.22 19.36
C VAL A 114 -0.27 0.66 19.30
N GLU A 115 -0.09 1.94 19.60
CA GLU A 115 -1.18 2.91 19.63
C GLU A 115 -1.83 3.07 18.24
N PHE A 116 -3.16 2.97 18.19
CA PHE A 116 -3.92 3.12 16.95
C PHE A 116 -4.28 4.59 16.73
N ILE A 117 -3.56 5.25 15.82
CA ILE A 117 -3.69 6.67 15.50
C ILE A 117 -3.94 6.83 14.01
N SER A 118 -4.92 7.64 13.65
CA SER A 118 -5.20 8.02 12.26
C SER A 118 -4.81 9.48 12.01
N ASN A 119 -4.04 9.70 10.96
CA ASN A 119 -3.67 11.02 10.49
C ASN A 119 -3.54 11.02 8.95
N PRO A 120 -4.68 10.99 8.24
CA PRO A 120 -4.71 10.78 6.79
C PRO A 120 -4.05 11.90 5.97
N ASN A 121 -3.89 13.08 6.58
CA ASN A 121 -3.27 14.23 5.91
C ASN A 121 -1.75 14.28 6.05
N GLU A 122 -1.17 13.42 6.90
CA GLU A 122 0.28 13.39 7.17
C GLU A 122 1.00 12.38 6.27
N MET A 123 1.05 12.68 4.97
CA MET A 123 1.73 11.81 3.99
C MET A 123 3.21 11.58 4.33
N SER A 124 3.90 12.57 4.90
CA SER A 124 5.30 12.44 5.32
C SER A 124 5.49 11.35 6.38
N GLY A 125 4.60 11.27 7.37
CA GLY A 125 4.63 10.23 8.40
C GLY A 125 4.43 8.84 7.82
N ILE A 126 3.49 8.69 6.88
CA ILE A 126 3.22 7.43 6.19
C ILE A 126 4.46 7.01 5.38
N CYS A 127 5.05 7.91 4.60
CA CYS A 127 6.26 7.62 3.83
C CYS A 127 7.46 7.25 4.72
N LYS A 128 7.63 7.91 5.85
CA LYS A 128 8.67 7.58 6.83
C LYS A 128 8.47 6.19 7.42
N SER A 129 7.25 5.82 7.76
CA SER A 129 6.91 4.48 8.27
C SER A 129 7.25 3.39 7.24
N ILE A 130 6.88 3.59 5.99
CA ILE A 130 7.19 2.67 4.88
C ILE A 130 8.71 2.56 4.72
N THR A 131 9.42 3.69 4.70
CA THR A 131 10.88 3.71 4.58
C THR A 131 11.57 2.98 5.74
N ALA A 132 11.08 3.15 6.97
CA ALA A 132 11.60 2.47 8.14
C ALA A 132 11.50 0.94 8.04
N GLY A 133 10.43 0.41 7.44
CA GLY A 133 10.28 -1.02 7.18
C GLY A 133 11.11 -1.52 6.00
N PHE A 134 11.12 -0.75 4.91
CA PHE A 134 11.65 -1.18 3.59
C PHE A 134 12.98 -0.52 3.20
N PHE A 135 13.73 0.03 4.14
CA PHE A 135 14.98 0.77 3.85
C PHE A 135 16.01 -0.06 3.07
N TYR A 136 16.00 -1.38 3.19
CA TYR A 136 16.89 -2.24 2.40
C TYR A 136 16.58 -2.26 0.90
N HIS A 137 15.35 -1.91 0.52
CA HIS A 137 14.89 -1.88 -0.86
C HIS A 137 14.93 -0.47 -1.47
N THR A 138 15.71 0.43 -0.87
CA THR A 138 15.89 1.79 -1.38
C THR A 138 16.72 1.79 -2.66
N ALA A 139 16.27 2.55 -3.66
CA ALA A 139 17.00 2.82 -4.88
C ALA A 139 17.09 4.32 -5.14
N LYS A 140 18.15 4.76 -5.81
CA LYS A 140 18.35 6.14 -6.23
C LYS A 140 18.32 6.25 -7.73
N ILE A 141 17.77 7.34 -8.24
CA ILE A 141 17.81 7.66 -9.65
C ILE A 141 19.26 8.02 -10.06
N THR A 142 19.66 7.54 -11.23
CA THR A 142 20.98 7.85 -11.82
C THR A 142 20.84 8.97 -12.87
N LYS A 143 21.97 9.49 -13.33
CA LYS A 143 21.99 10.48 -14.42
C LYS A 143 21.44 9.94 -15.75
N ALA A 144 21.39 8.61 -15.91
CA ALA A 144 20.83 7.93 -17.08
C ALA A 144 19.31 7.69 -16.95
N LEU A 145 18.68 8.22 -15.90
CA LEU A 145 17.26 8.04 -15.56
C LEU A 145 16.86 6.58 -15.20
N ASP A 146 17.84 5.73 -14.95
CA ASP A 146 17.63 4.42 -14.34
C ASP A 146 17.66 4.53 -12.82
N TYR A 147 17.17 3.51 -12.13
CA TYR A 147 17.30 3.41 -10.68
C TYR A 147 18.41 2.42 -10.32
N ARG A 148 19.14 2.73 -9.25
CA ARG A 148 20.17 1.85 -8.70
C ARG A 148 19.93 1.61 -7.23
N THR A 149 19.88 0.34 -6.84
CA THR A 149 19.71 -0.05 -5.43
C THR A 149 20.88 0.41 -4.59
N VAL A 150 20.60 0.85 -3.35
CA VAL A 150 21.61 1.46 -2.46
C VAL A 150 22.47 0.39 -1.80
N LYS A 151 21.84 -0.67 -1.26
CA LYS A 151 22.56 -1.68 -0.46
C LYS A 151 23.46 -2.59 -1.30
N HIS A 152 22.95 -3.11 -2.39
CA HIS A 152 23.70 -3.95 -3.35
C HIS A 152 23.49 -3.35 -4.73
N PRO A 153 24.41 -2.52 -5.21
CA PRO A 153 24.21 -1.72 -6.40
C PRO A 153 23.85 -2.55 -7.64
N GLN A 154 22.57 -2.54 -7.98
CA GLN A 154 22.02 -3.15 -9.19
C GLN A 154 21.11 -2.16 -9.88
N THR A 155 21.16 -2.14 -11.21
CA THR A 155 20.23 -1.35 -12.00
C THR A 155 18.85 -2.01 -11.95
N VAL A 156 17.83 -1.24 -11.60
CA VAL A 156 16.43 -1.66 -11.53
C VAL A 156 15.55 -0.66 -12.24
N HIS A 157 14.40 -1.12 -12.70
CA HIS A 157 13.43 -0.30 -13.42
C HIS A 157 12.08 -0.37 -12.70
N MET A 158 11.28 0.69 -12.85
CA MET A 158 9.90 0.66 -12.37
C MET A 158 9.10 -0.38 -13.16
N HIS A 159 8.34 -1.18 -12.44
CA HIS A 159 7.44 -2.14 -13.08
C HIS A 159 6.34 -1.39 -13.84
N PRO A 160 5.92 -1.86 -15.04
CA PRO A 160 4.88 -1.20 -15.84
C PRO A 160 3.53 -1.02 -15.14
N SER A 161 3.23 -1.84 -14.13
CA SER A 161 2.00 -1.73 -13.33
C SER A 161 2.07 -0.70 -12.19
N SER A 162 3.24 -0.11 -11.94
CA SER A 162 3.38 0.93 -10.91
C SER A 162 2.66 2.21 -11.32
N SER A 163 2.04 2.88 -10.37
CA SER A 163 1.42 4.20 -10.55
C SER A 163 2.43 5.28 -10.92
N LEU A 164 3.72 5.04 -10.66
CA LEU A 164 4.82 5.93 -10.99
C LEU A 164 5.46 5.63 -12.36
N HIS A 165 5.06 4.54 -13.02
CA HIS A 165 5.62 4.20 -14.33
C HIS A 165 5.25 5.27 -15.37
N GLY A 166 6.27 5.83 -16.05
CA GLY A 166 6.09 6.91 -17.02
C GLY A 166 5.94 8.31 -16.43
N THR A 167 5.94 8.45 -15.11
CA THR A 167 6.09 9.78 -14.48
C THR A 167 7.57 10.16 -14.48
N GLN A 168 7.86 11.37 -14.94
CA GLN A 168 9.23 11.89 -14.76
C GLN A 168 9.44 12.24 -13.29
N PRO A 169 10.61 11.93 -12.72
CA PRO A 169 10.95 12.28 -11.34
C PRO A 169 11.10 13.80 -11.15
#